data_bf3cf10ca2ab14a65076aac677c9a900
#
_entry.id   bf3cf10ca2ab14a65076aac677c9a900
#
_cell.length_a   1.000
_cell.length_b   1.000
_cell.length_c   1.000
_cell.angle_alpha   90.00
_cell.angle_beta   90.00
_cell.angle_gamma   90.00
#
_symmetry.space_group_name_H-M   'P 1'
#
loop_
_entity.id
_entity.type
_entity.pdbx_description
1 polymer ?
#
loop_
_entity_poly.entity_id
_entity_poly.type
_entity_poly.pdbx_seq_one_letter_code
_entity_poly.pdbx_strand_id
1 'polypeptide(L)'
;DGDGEKFVPIDYESQNAPGETANGRFGPDAILLIGFTPTERTIVREMLNDMGADFIDLITCTKEMYETMSLRECMGVTQREEDEKVFSVAGVQTKIVIMSGMIGAEVASVVDAFYESQFKDNAPAFACAVPNSWEKPIKQTAEEISGDHAEATKQRSA
;
A
#
# COMPACT_ATOMS: atom_id res chain seq x y z
N ASP A 1 8.80 12.50 12.80
CA ASP A 1 9.22 12.19 12.68
C ASP A 1 9.93 11.56 12.19
N GLY A 2 10.29 11.93 12.18
CA GLY A 2 11.07 11.50 11.37
C GLY A 2 11.24 10.18 11.38
N ASP A 3 11.08 9.80 11.91
CA ASP A 3 11.16 8.71 11.76
C ASP A 3 10.39 8.18 11.00
N GLY A 4 9.75 8.67 10.98
CA GLY A 4 8.95 8.04 10.07
C GLY A 4 9.50 7.92 8.77
N GLU A 5 10.63 8.14 8.63
CA GLU A 5 11.18 8.14 7.34
C GLU A 5 10.87 6.98 6.54
N LYS A 6 10.62 5.84 7.13
CA LYS A 6 10.34 4.66 6.37
C LYS A 6 8.91 4.57 5.97
N PHE A 7 8.02 5.01 6.85
CA PHE A 7 6.59 4.95 6.62
C PHE A 7 6.02 6.29 6.87
N VAL A 8 6.60 7.24 6.19
CA VAL A 8 6.17 8.61 6.32
C VAL A 8 4.73 8.70 5.88
N PRO A 9 3.86 9.29 6.68
CA PRO A 9 2.50 9.54 6.26
C PRO A 9 2.51 10.37 5.00
N ILE A 10 1.50 10.19 4.18
CA ILE A 10 1.41 10.91 2.93
C ILE A 10 1.35 12.40 3.23
N ASP A 11 2.25 13.13 2.62
CA ASP A 11 2.34 14.57 2.82
C ASP A 11 2.21 15.25 1.47
N TYR A 12 1.05 15.75 1.19
CA TYR A 12 0.77 16.31 -0.13
C TYR A 12 1.51 17.61 -0.37
N GLU A 13 2.02 18.20 0.68
CA GLU A 13 2.73 19.47 0.54
C GLU A 13 4.20 19.30 0.29
N SER A 14 4.70 18.10 0.41
CA SER A 14 6.11 17.84 0.25
C SER A 14 6.49 17.81 -1.22
N GLN A 15 7.60 18.45 -1.55
CA GLN A 15 8.11 18.36 -2.89
C GLN A 15 8.79 17.04 -3.15
N ASN A 16 9.29 16.42 -2.09
CA ASN A 16 9.92 15.12 -2.17
C ASN A 16 8.99 14.13 -1.50
N ALA A 17 7.90 13.85 -2.17
CA ALA A 17 6.90 12.94 -1.62
C ALA A 17 7.53 11.57 -1.36
N PRO A 18 6.97 10.82 -0.40
CA PRO A 18 7.48 9.48 -0.12
C PRO A 18 7.51 8.65 -1.40
N GLY A 19 8.58 7.90 -1.57
CA GLY A 19 8.74 7.05 -2.73
C GLY A 19 9.45 7.68 -3.90
N GLU A 20 9.65 8.99 -3.88
CA GLU A 20 10.34 9.63 -4.98
C GLU A 20 11.84 9.47 -4.88
N THR A 21 12.49 9.37 -6.03
CA THR A 21 13.93 9.36 -6.15
C THR A 21 14.32 10.58 -6.96
N ALA A 22 15.58 10.65 -7.34
CA ALA A 22 16.05 11.73 -8.20
C ALA A 22 15.27 11.78 -9.51
N ASN A 23 14.71 10.66 -9.94
CA ASN A 23 13.88 10.60 -11.14
C ASN A 23 12.41 10.78 -10.84
N GLY A 24 12.07 11.08 -9.59
CA GLY A 24 10.70 11.31 -9.21
C GLY A 24 9.90 10.06 -8.88
N ARG A 25 10.46 8.87 -9.09
CA ARG A 25 9.72 7.63 -8.87
C ARG A 25 10.65 6.58 -8.29
N PHE A 26 10.09 5.69 -7.50
CA PHE A 26 10.84 4.58 -6.94
C PHE A 26 10.04 3.31 -7.06
N GLY A 27 10.62 2.28 -7.66
CA GLY A 27 10.00 0.98 -7.78
C GLY A 27 9.05 0.87 -8.97
N PRO A 28 8.48 -0.30 -9.17
CA PRO A 28 7.56 -0.51 -10.30
C PRO A 28 6.20 0.14 -10.04
N ASP A 29 5.42 0.30 -11.10
CA ASP A 29 4.06 0.82 -10.99
C ASP A 29 3.17 -0.25 -10.38
N ALA A 30 3.08 -0.29 -9.07
CA ALA A 30 2.38 -1.36 -8.38
C ALA A 30 1.78 -0.88 -7.07
N ILE A 31 0.70 -1.56 -6.68
CA ILE A 31 0.07 -1.35 -5.38
C ILE A 31 -0.08 -2.72 -4.72
N LEU A 32 0.42 -2.83 -3.50
CA LEU A 32 0.31 -4.06 -2.72
C LEU A 32 -0.79 -3.89 -1.69
N LEU A 33 -1.73 -4.82 -1.69
CA LEU A 33 -2.84 -4.83 -0.75
C LEU A 33 -2.57 -5.90 0.30
N ILE A 34 -2.64 -5.52 1.57
CA ILE A 34 -2.49 -6.47 2.68
C ILE A 34 -3.75 -6.40 3.52
N GLY A 35 -4.37 -7.55 3.75
CA GLY A 35 -5.59 -7.60 4.56
C GLY A 35 -6.87 -7.40 3.77
N PHE A 36 -6.79 -7.44 2.45
CA PHE A 36 -7.96 -7.27 1.59
C PHE A 36 -8.48 -8.63 1.13
N THR A 37 -9.79 -8.75 1.08
CA THR A 37 -10.42 -9.96 0.54
C THR A 37 -10.43 -9.90 -0.99
N PRO A 38 -10.67 -11.04 -1.66
CA PRO A 38 -10.77 -11.01 -3.12
C PRO A 38 -11.86 -10.05 -3.62
N THR A 39 -12.99 -9.98 -2.93
CA THR A 39 -14.05 -9.05 -3.30
C THR A 39 -13.57 -7.61 -3.19
N GLU A 40 -12.86 -7.30 -2.11
CA GLU A 40 -12.32 -5.95 -1.93
C GLU A 40 -11.28 -5.63 -2.99
N ARG A 41 -10.46 -6.61 -3.36
CA ARG A 41 -9.49 -6.42 -4.43
C ARG A 41 -10.17 -6.01 -5.73
N THR A 42 -11.27 -6.67 -6.05
CA THR A 42 -12.03 -6.35 -7.26
C THR A 42 -12.50 -4.91 -7.23
N ILE A 43 -12.99 -4.47 -6.07
CA ILE A 43 -13.45 -3.10 -5.91
C ILE A 43 -12.30 -2.11 -6.13
N VAL A 44 -11.15 -2.40 -5.55
CA VAL A 44 -9.99 -1.55 -5.73
C VAL A 44 -9.56 -1.53 -7.19
N ARG A 45 -9.57 -2.69 -7.86
CA ARG A 45 -9.22 -2.75 -9.28
C ARG A 45 -10.13 -1.85 -10.11
N GLU A 46 -11.42 -1.92 -9.86
CA GLU A 46 -12.37 -1.09 -10.57
C GLU A 46 -12.15 0.39 -10.30
N MET A 47 -11.88 0.71 -9.05
CA MET A 47 -11.61 2.09 -8.65
C MET A 47 -10.40 2.66 -9.39
N LEU A 48 -9.34 1.87 -9.47
CA LEU A 48 -8.13 2.30 -10.18
C LEU A 48 -8.40 2.44 -11.69
N ASN A 49 -9.16 1.51 -12.25
CA ASN A 49 -9.48 1.59 -13.67
C ASN A 49 -10.28 2.85 -13.98
N ASP A 50 -11.23 3.17 -13.09
CA ASP A 50 -12.08 4.35 -13.29
C ASP A 50 -11.30 5.64 -13.27
N MET A 51 -10.19 5.68 -12.55
CA MET A 51 -9.38 6.89 -12.48
C MET A 51 -8.24 6.87 -13.49
N GLY A 52 -8.25 5.92 -14.43
CA GLY A 52 -7.23 5.86 -15.47
C GLY A 52 -5.93 5.19 -15.04
N ALA A 53 -5.96 4.48 -13.93
CA ALA A 53 -4.76 3.84 -13.40
C ALA A 53 -4.79 2.34 -13.65
N ASP A 54 -5.32 1.93 -14.79
CA ASP A 54 -5.42 0.52 -15.13
C ASP A 54 -4.06 -0.12 -15.42
N PHE A 55 -3.04 0.70 -15.66
CA PHE A 55 -1.68 0.19 -15.90
C PHE A 55 -0.96 -0.23 -14.63
N ILE A 56 -1.50 0.10 -13.47
CA ILE A 56 -0.86 -0.24 -12.20
C ILE A 56 -1.13 -1.70 -11.87
N ASP A 57 -0.06 -2.44 -11.55
CA ASP A 57 -0.19 -3.83 -11.12
C ASP A 57 -0.78 -3.84 -9.71
N LEU A 58 -1.87 -4.56 -9.55
CA LEU A 58 -2.51 -4.68 -8.24
C LEU A 58 -2.20 -6.07 -7.68
N ILE A 59 -1.54 -6.09 -6.54
CA ILE A 59 -1.02 -7.32 -5.95
C ILE A 59 -1.64 -7.51 -4.58
N THR A 60 -2.20 -8.69 -4.33
CA THR A 60 -2.72 -9.03 -3.02
C THR A 60 -1.70 -9.88 -2.29
N CYS A 61 -1.34 -9.48 -1.09
CA CYS A 61 -0.36 -10.20 -0.29
C CYS A 61 -0.99 -11.50 0.20
N THR A 62 -0.42 -12.62 -0.22
CA THR A 62 -0.86 -13.92 0.24
C THR A 62 -0.15 -14.25 1.55
N LYS A 63 -0.62 -15.32 2.20
CA LYS A 63 0.02 -15.77 3.42
C LYS A 63 1.48 -16.13 3.18
N GLU A 64 1.75 -16.83 2.07
CA GLU A 64 3.10 -17.21 1.75
C GLU A 64 3.98 -15.99 1.53
N MET A 65 3.49 -15.02 0.77
CA MET A 65 4.24 -13.79 0.53
C MET A 65 4.56 -13.12 1.87
N TYR A 66 3.56 -13.03 2.73
CA TYR A 66 3.70 -12.35 4.00
C TYR A 66 4.78 -12.98 4.86
N GLU A 67 4.93 -14.29 4.79
CA GLU A 67 5.86 -15.01 5.65
C GLU A 67 7.25 -15.17 5.06
N THR A 68 7.41 -15.03 3.74
CA THR A 68 8.68 -15.39 3.11
C THR A 68 9.31 -14.30 2.25
N MET A 69 8.58 -13.24 1.89
CA MET A 69 9.07 -12.29 0.90
C MET A 69 9.43 -10.95 1.50
N SER A 70 10.36 -10.25 0.84
CA SER A 70 10.63 -8.86 1.11
C SER A 70 9.60 -7.99 0.38
N LEU A 71 9.57 -6.69 0.72
CA LEU A 71 8.72 -5.77 -0.01
C LEU A 71 9.06 -5.78 -1.50
N ARG A 72 10.35 -5.76 -1.84
CA ARG A 72 10.78 -5.78 -3.23
C ARG A 72 10.23 -7.00 -3.96
N GLU A 73 10.31 -8.17 -3.32
CA GLU A 73 9.83 -9.39 -3.96
C GLU A 73 8.31 -9.35 -4.14
N CYS A 74 7.59 -8.83 -3.16
CA CYS A 74 6.14 -8.73 -3.29
C CYS A 74 5.75 -7.84 -4.46
N MET A 75 6.46 -6.72 -4.63
CA MET A 75 6.12 -5.76 -5.68
C MET A 75 6.44 -6.28 -7.08
N GLY A 76 7.17 -7.38 -7.17
CA GLY A 76 7.47 -8.00 -8.46
C GLY A 76 6.58 -9.15 -8.82
N VAL A 77 5.60 -9.46 -7.97
CA VAL A 77 4.70 -10.59 -8.24
C VAL A 77 3.69 -10.18 -9.31
N THR A 78 3.43 -11.09 -10.24
CA THR A 78 2.38 -10.91 -11.24
C THR A 78 1.21 -11.80 -10.87
N GLN A 79 0.03 -11.21 -10.75
CA GLN A 79 -1.18 -11.94 -10.39
C GLN A 79 -2.26 -11.65 -11.41
N ARG A 80 -3.09 -12.67 -11.67
CA ARG A 80 -4.23 -12.53 -12.55
C ARG A 80 -5.49 -12.62 -11.73
N GLU A 81 -6.58 -12.06 -12.26
CA GLU A 81 -7.83 -12.04 -11.53
C GLU A 81 -8.35 -13.44 -11.20
N GLU A 82 -8.10 -14.37 -12.08
CA GLU A 82 -8.55 -15.74 -11.86
C GLU A 82 -7.82 -16.39 -10.69
N ASP A 83 -6.73 -15.80 -10.23
CA ASP A 83 -5.98 -16.32 -9.10
C ASP A 83 -6.52 -15.85 -7.76
N GLU A 84 -7.52 -14.99 -7.78
CA GLU A 84 -8.02 -14.38 -6.54
C GLU A 84 -8.41 -15.40 -5.48
N LYS A 85 -8.96 -16.52 -5.92
CA LYS A 85 -9.46 -17.51 -4.97
C LYS A 85 -8.39 -18.13 -4.11
N VAL A 86 -7.16 -18.11 -4.57
CA VAL A 86 -6.06 -18.74 -3.83
C VAL A 86 -5.39 -17.77 -2.88
N PHE A 87 -5.80 -16.51 -2.88
CA PHE A 87 -5.17 -15.55 -1.99
C PHE A 87 -5.63 -15.80 -0.57
N SER A 88 -4.65 -15.96 0.30
CA SER A 88 -4.91 -16.21 1.70
C SER A 88 -4.15 -15.16 2.48
N VAL A 89 -4.89 -14.29 3.14
CA VAL A 89 -4.29 -13.19 3.86
C VAL A 89 -3.88 -13.65 5.25
N ALA A 90 -2.65 -13.38 5.63
CA ALA A 90 -2.22 -13.61 7.00
C ALA A 90 -3.10 -12.76 7.90
N GLY A 91 -3.32 -13.19 9.13
CA GLY A 91 -4.26 -12.53 10.03
C GLY A 91 -3.88 -11.11 10.38
N VAL A 92 -3.84 -10.26 9.40
CA VAL A 92 -3.55 -8.83 9.57
C VAL A 92 -4.85 -8.12 9.83
N GLN A 93 -4.93 -7.39 10.93
CA GLN A 93 -6.16 -6.72 11.31
C GLN A 93 -6.35 -5.39 10.60
N THR A 94 -5.26 -4.69 10.35
CA THR A 94 -5.32 -3.40 9.66
C THR A 94 -5.09 -3.63 8.19
N LYS A 95 -6.00 -3.11 7.36
CA LYS A 95 -5.77 -3.14 5.92
C LYS A 95 -4.65 -2.16 5.59
N ILE A 96 -3.77 -2.58 4.72
CA ILE A 96 -2.59 -1.77 4.36
C ILE A 96 -2.50 -1.67 2.85
N VAL A 97 -2.21 -0.48 2.36
CA VAL A 97 -1.98 -0.22 0.95
C VAL A 97 -0.58 0.35 0.81
N ILE A 98 0.29 -0.35 0.10
CA ILE A 98 1.65 0.13 -0.15
C ILE A 98 1.79 0.43 -1.63
N MET A 99 2.20 1.64 -1.95
CA MET A 99 2.28 2.11 -3.33
C MET A 99 3.73 2.26 -3.75
N SER A 100 4.04 1.93 -5.00
CA SER A 100 5.37 2.16 -5.55
C SER A 100 5.25 2.73 -6.95
N GLY A 101 6.32 3.40 -7.40
CA GLY A 101 6.38 3.93 -8.75
C GLY A 101 5.58 5.20 -8.97
N MET A 102 5.16 5.87 -7.91
CA MET A 102 4.26 7.03 -8.02
C MET A 102 4.88 8.27 -7.42
N ILE A 103 4.59 9.41 -8.04
CA ILE A 103 4.94 10.70 -7.44
C ILE A 103 3.82 11.12 -6.49
N GLY A 104 4.09 12.15 -5.68
CA GLY A 104 3.16 12.56 -4.64
C GLY A 104 1.76 12.85 -5.11
N ALA A 105 1.61 13.50 -6.25
CA ALA A 105 0.27 13.84 -6.76
C ALA A 105 -0.52 12.57 -7.09
N GLU A 106 0.16 11.56 -7.62
CA GLU A 106 -0.49 10.31 -7.95
C GLU A 106 -0.91 9.55 -6.69
N VAL A 107 -0.02 9.56 -5.70
CA VAL A 107 -0.33 8.95 -4.41
C VAL A 107 -1.56 9.61 -3.79
N ALA A 108 -1.59 10.94 -3.82
CA ALA A 108 -2.72 11.69 -3.26
C ALA A 108 -4.02 11.31 -3.96
N SER A 109 -3.99 11.15 -5.28
CA SER A 109 -5.18 10.78 -6.02
C SER A 109 -5.70 9.41 -5.61
N VAL A 110 -4.78 8.45 -5.41
CA VAL A 110 -5.18 7.12 -4.99
C VAL A 110 -5.78 7.15 -3.59
N VAL A 111 -5.14 7.85 -2.67
CA VAL A 111 -5.64 7.96 -1.30
C VAL A 111 -7.03 8.61 -1.29
N ASP A 112 -7.21 9.68 -2.07
CA ASP A 112 -8.50 10.33 -2.16
C ASP A 112 -9.58 9.39 -2.67
N ALA A 113 -9.23 8.55 -3.66
CA ALA A 113 -10.19 7.60 -4.19
C ALA A 113 -10.66 6.62 -3.11
N PHE A 114 -9.75 6.17 -2.26
CA PHE A 114 -10.12 5.29 -1.15
C PHE A 114 -11.07 6.00 -0.19
N TYR A 115 -10.82 7.27 0.11
CA TYR A 115 -11.68 8.01 1.04
C TYR A 115 -13.03 8.35 0.45
N GLU A 116 -13.17 8.28 -0.87
CA GLU A 116 -14.45 8.49 -1.54
C GLU A 116 -15.18 7.20 -1.85
N SER A 117 -14.60 6.07 -1.44
CA SER A 117 -15.14 4.76 -1.73
C SER A 117 -15.80 4.17 -0.49
N GLN A 118 -16.17 2.89 -0.60
CA GLN A 118 -16.76 2.17 0.53
C GLN A 118 -15.78 1.99 1.69
N PHE A 119 -14.49 2.25 1.46
CA PHE A 119 -13.48 2.10 2.52
C PHE A 119 -13.37 3.33 3.41
N LYS A 120 -14.16 4.35 3.16
CA LYS A 120 -13.98 5.64 3.85
C LYS A 120 -14.12 5.55 5.37
N ASP A 121 -15.01 4.69 5.85
CA ASP A 121 -15.27 4.59 7.28
C ASP A 121 -14.28 3.71 8.02
N ASN A 122 -13.50 2.94 7.27
CA ASN A 122 -12.48 2.08 7.85
C ASN A 122 -11.31 2.07 6.89
N ALA A 123 -10.73 3.24 6.70
CA ALA A 123 -9.71 3.43 5.69
C ALA A 123 -8.46 2.63 6.02
N PRO A 124 -7.79 2.11 5.01
CA PRO A 124 -6.54 1.39 5.24
C PRO A 124 -5.43 2.34 5.67
N ALA A 125 -4.36 1.78 6.17
CA ALA A 125 -3.12 2.52 6.37
C ALA A 125 -2.41 2.60 5.03
N PHE A 126 -1.88 3.77 4.69
CA PHE A 126 -1.20 3.98 3.42
C PHE A 126 0.28 4.20 3.64
N ALA A 127 1.09 3.65 2.76
CA ALA A 127 2.53 3.85 2.80
C ALA A 127 3.07 3.80 1.38
N CYS A 128 4.26 4.35 1.20
CA CYS A 128 4.94 4.30 -0.09
C CYS A 128 6.21 3.49 0.07
N ALA A 129 6.55 2.72 -0.95
CA ALA A 129 7.82 2.01 -0.98
C ALA A 129 8.94 3.03 -1.10
N VAL A 130 9.96 2.86 -0.26
CA VAL A 130 11.14 3.74 -0.27
C VAL A 130 12.38 2.85 -0.20
N PRO A 131 13.54 3.37 -0.58
CA PRO A 131 14.75 2.54 -0.56
C PRO A 131 15.00 1.88 0.79
N ASN A 132 14.72 2.57 1.88
CA ASN A 132 14.97 2.01 3.20
C ASN A 132 14.13 0.79 3.53
N SER A 133 12.94 0.69 2.97
CA SER A 133 12.07 -0.44 3.26
C SER A 133 12.11 -1.54 2.21
N TRP A 134 12.80 -1.28 1.11
CA TRP A 134 12.69 -2.13 -0.08
C TRP A 134 13.09 -3.59 0.16
N GLU A 135 14.16 -3.78 0.93
CA GLU A 135 14.67 -5.14 1.17
C GLU A 135 14.18 -5.74 2.48
N LYS A 136 13.34 -5.02 3.22
CA LYS A 136 12.83 -5.54 4.48
C LYS A 136 11.79 -6.64 4.25
N PRO A 137 11.72 -7.63 5.15
CA PRO A 137 10.63 -8.60 5.08
C PRO A 137 9.29 -7.89 5.12
N ILE A 138 8.35 -8.34 4.27
CA ILE A 138 7.07 -7.68 4.21
C ILE A 138 6.34 -7.77 5.55
N LYS A 139 6.51 -8.85 6.28
CA LYS A 139 5.89 -9.00 7.58
C LYS A 139 6.33 -7.90 8.53
N GLN A 140 7.63 -7.64 8.58
CA GLN A 140 8.15 -6.57 9.43
C GLN A 140 7.60 -5.22 9.00
N THR A 141 7.60 -4.95 7.70
CA THR A 141 7.10 -3.69 7.16
C THR A 141 5.63 -3.49 7.54
N ALA A 142 4.82 -4.53 7.37
CA ALA A 142 3.40 -4.45 7.68
C ALA A 142 3.18 -4.19 9.15
N GLU A 143 3.97 -4.84 10.01
CA GLU A 143 3.82 -4.64 11.46
C GLU A 143 4.17 -3.23 11.87
N GLU A 144 5.21 -2.66 11.25
CA GLU A 144 5.59 -1.28 11.53
C GLU A 144 4.51 -0.31 11.09
N ILE A 145 3.97 -0.52 9.90
CA ILE A 145 2.90 0.34 9.38
C ILE A 145 1.66 0.25 10.26
N SER A 146 1.27 -0.96 10.63
CA SER A 146 0.10 -1.16 11.48
C SER A 146 0.28 -0.49 12.84
N GLY A 147 1.47 -0.57 13.41
CA GLY A 147 1.75 0.06 14.69
C GLY A 147 1.63 1.56 14.60
N ASP A 148 2.22 2.14 13.55
CA ASP A 148 2.15 3.59 13.35
C ASP A 148 0.72 4.05 13.15
N HIS A 149 -0.05 3.29 12.37
CA HIS A 149 -1.44 3.64 12.09
C HIS A 149 -2.28 3.56 13.35
N ALA A 150 -2.10 2.53 14.15
CA ALA A 150 -2.85 2.37 15.39
C ALA A 150 -2.55 3.50 16.36
N GLU A 151 -1.29 3.90 16.46
CA GLU A 151 -0.90 4.99 17.33
C GLU A 151 -1.52 6.30 16.89
N ALA A 152 -1.50 6.59 15.58
CA ALA A 152 -2.09 7.81 15.06
C ALA A 152 -3.60 7.84 15.29
N THR A 153 -4.28 6.72 15.10
CA THR A 153 -5.71 6.62 15.31
C THR A 153 -6.06 6.84 16.77
N LYS A 154 -5.26 6.24 17.65
CA LYS A 154 -5.47 6.37 19.09
C LYS A 154 -5.34 7.82 19.53
N GLN A 155 -4.33 8.51 19.01
CA GLN A 155 -4.13 9.92 19.36
C GLN A 155 -5.28 10.77 18.89
N ARG A 156 -5.82 10.49 17.69
CA ARG A 156 -6.95 11.25 17.18
C ARG A 156 -8.22 11.00 17.97
N SER A 157 -8.35 9.81 18.55
CA SER A 157 -9.53 9.46 19.32
C SER A 157 -9.49 10.07 20.71
N ALA A 158 -8.32 10.40 21.18
CA ALA A 158 -8.19 11.03 22.49
C ALA A 158 -8.55 12.50 22.41
#